data_a6e69397826da53ade8e561b8d2238e5
#
_entry.id   a6e69397826da53ade8e561b8d2238e5
#
_cell.length_a   1.000
_cell.length_b   1.000
_cell.length_c   1.000
_cell.angle_alpha   90.00
_cell.angle_beta   90.00
_cell.angle_gamma   90.00
#
_symmetry.space_group_name_H-M   'P 1'
#
loop_
_entity.id
_entity.type
_entity.pdbx_description
1 polymer ?
#
loop_
_entity_poly.entity_id
_entity_poly.type
_entity_poly.pdbx_seq_one_letter_code
_entity_poly.pdbx_strand_id
1 'polypeptide(L)'
;MRNAIVRSLYLAVAAGLLGCASKPSADPAQGAPSPTVSRPLERMAGQEVVVFPVQYLSSTDSLGWQQQIPNRAAFLARLDDQIEAALTARGLGQAWTFGAEVERASKMNSILMKDARSLSAEWLRGRLTTDQTVRDPLASQVRALVGLKGQRYAILPVELRTENRAGMGVAILRVVLIDSRMAQLKWVTEIPSDPMRTVSPALTASIAARFADLVLAP
;
A
#
# COMPACT_ATOMS: atom_id res chain seq x y z
N MET A 1 48.90 41.72 -57.45
CA MET A 1 49.66 40.62 -58.11
C MET A 1 48.71 39.49 -58.24
N ARG A 2 48.14 39.30 -59.43
CA ARG A 2 48.46 38.28 -60.44
C ARG A 2 48.27 36.89 -59.90
N ASN A 3 47.53 35.93 -60.41
CA ASN A 3 46.92 35.59 -61.71
C ASN A 3 45.92 34.49 -61.39
N ALA A 4 44.75 34.45 -61.87
CA ALA A 4 44.30 34.05 -63.23
C ALA A 4 44.34 32.51 -63.45
N ILE A 5 43.12 32.00 -63.76
CA ILE A 5 42.76 31.16 -64.94
C ILE A 5 43.10 29.64 -64.71
N VAL A 6 42.20 28.67 -64.92
CA VAL A 6 41.58 28.18 -66.17
C VAL A 6 40.54 27.11 -65.86
N ARG A 7 39.35 27.24 -66.35
CA ARG A 7 38.48 26.39 -67.15
C ARG A 7 38.85 24.91 -67.28
N SER A 8 37.89 24.04 -66.98
CA SER A 8 37.41 23.06 -67.98
C SER A 8 36.16 22.36 -67.58
N LEU A 9 35.25 22.52 -68.38
CA LEU A 9 33.97 21.86 -68.70
C LEU A 9 34.16 20.37 -68.95
N TYR A 10 33.39 19.48 -68.33
CA TYR A 10 32.96 18.26 -68.94
C TYR A 10 31.55 17.90 -68.46
N LEU A 11 30.67 17.80 -69.42
CA LEU A 11 29.32 17.36 -69.43
C LEU A 11 29.35 15.85 -69.52
N ALA A 12 28.68 15.15 -68.63
CA ALA A 12 28.25 13.76 -68.91
C ALA A 12 26.92 13.48 -68.26
N VAL A 13 25.97 13.27 -69.11
CA VAL A 13 24.62 12.75 -68.88
C VAL A 13 24.68 11.26 -68.58
N ALA A 14 24.00 10.76 -67.56
CA ALA A 14 23.41 9.42 -67.57
C ALA A 14 22.38 9.28 -66.43
N ALA A 15 21.16 9.24 -66.83
CA ALA A 15 20.14 8.20 -66.60
C ALA A 15 19.94 7.69 -65.15
N GLY A 16 18.83 8.06 -64.64
CA GLY A 16 17.73 7.38 -63.98
C GLY A 16 17.97 6.04 -63.27
N LEU A 17 17.72 6.06 -61.97
CA LEU A 17 17.09 4.94 -61.30
C LEU A 17 16.20 5.49 -60.18
N LEU A 18 14.92 5.46 -60.40
CA LEU A 18 13.88 5.65 -59.39
C LEU A 18 13.97 4.50 -58.40
N GLY A 19 14.74 4.69 -57.33
CA GLY A 19 14.72 3.85 -56.15
C GLY A 19 13.57 4.28 -55.26
N CYS A 20 12.45 3.56 -55.26
CA CYS A 20 11.44 3.65 -54.22
C CYS A 20 12.08 3.27 -52.89
N ALA A 21 12.46 4.27 -52.11
CA ALA A 21 12.78 4.08 -50.70
C ALA A 21 11.49 3.73 -49.99
N SER A 22 11.24 2.43 -49.82
CA SER A 22 10.26 1.90 -48.88
C SER A 22 10.66 2.40 -47.49
N LYS A 23 9.90 3.36 -46.92
CA LYS A 23 9.95 3.65 -45.51
C LYS A 23 9.79 2.35 -44.76
N PRO A 24 10.70 2.01 -43.81
CA PRO A 24 10.41 0.93 -42.90
C PRO A 24 9.13 1.30 -42.15
N SER A 25 8.07 0.49 -42.34
CA SER A 25 6.88 0.56 -41.52
C SER A 25 7.34 0.40 -40.07
N ALA A 26 7.22 1.46 -39.30
CA ALA A 26 7.37 1.37 -37.85
C ALA A 26 6.34 0.33 -37.37
N ASP A 27 6.85 -0.73 -36.82
CA ASP A 27 6.06 -1.78 -36.19
C ASP A 27 5.24 -1.15 -35.04
N PRO A 28 3.89 -1.14 -35.09
CA PRO A 28 3.10 -0.47 -34.06
C PRO A 28 2.90 -1.32 -32.79
N ALA A 29 3.80 -2.25 -32.50
CA ALA A 29 3.61 -3.20 -31.43
C ALA A 29 4.73 -3.26 -30.38
N GLN A 30 5.37 -2.13 -30.09
CA GLN A 30 5.95 -2.00 -28.75
C GLN A 30 4.96 -1.24 -27.90
N GLY A 31 4.01 -1.99 -27.33
CA GLY A 31 3.06 -1.49 -26.35
C GLY A 31 3.84 -0.76 -25.27
N ALA A 32 3.42 0.47 -24.94
CA ALA A 32 3.97 1.19 -23.82
C ALA A 32 4.02 0.25 -22.62
N PRO A 33 5.14 0.20 -21.86
CA PRO A 33 5.23 -0.67 -20.71
C PRO A 33 4.06 -0.38 -19.80
N SER A 34 3.29 -1.42 -19.48
CA SER A 34 2.17 -1.31 -18.55
C SER A 34 2.70 -0.66 -17.26
N PRO A 35 1.98 0.30 -16.68
CA PRO A 35 2.43 0.97 -15.47
C PRO A 35 2.74 -0.09 -14.42
N THR A 36 4.00 -0.16 -14.00
CA THR A 36 4.44 -1.10 -12.96
C THR A 36 3.74 -0.69 -11.67
N VAL A 37 2.76 -1.47 -11.24
CA VAL A 37 2.08 -1.25 -9.97
C VAL A 37 3.13 -1.45 -8.87
N SER A 38 3.42 -0.40 -8.12
CA SER A 38 4.35 -0.47 -7.00
C SER A 38 3.79 -1.38 -5.92
N ARG A 39 4.50 -2.46 -5.57
CA ARG A 39 4.16 -3.38 -4.48
C ARG A 39 5.22 -3.30 -3.38
N PRO A 40 5.16 -2.28 -2.55
CA PRO A 40 6.20 -2.01 -1.55
C PRO A 40 6.32 -3.12 -0.50
N LEU A 41 5.30 -3.94 -0.31
CA LEU A 41 5.28 -5.06 0.62
C LEU A 41 5.49 -6.43 -0.04
N GLU A 42 5.82 -6.51 -1.32
CA GLU A 42 6.02 -7.77 -2.04
C GLU A 42 7.05 -8.69 -1.33
N ARG A 43 8.09 -8.11 -0.76
CA ARG A 43 9.10 -8.85 0.01
C ARG A 43 8.55 -9.50 1.28
N MET A 44 7.40 -9.04 1.77
CA MET A 44 6.74 -9.60 2.96
C MET A 44 5.93 -10.85 2.62
N ALA A 45 5.59 -11.09 1.37
CA ALA A 45 4.84 -12.29 0.96
C ALA A 45 5.54 -13.60 1.36
N GLY A 46 6.88 -13.63 1.33
CA GLY A 46 7.68 -14.78 1.77
C GLY A 46 8.11 -14.74 3.24
N GLN A 47 7.59 -13.82 4.04
CA GLN A 47 7.91 -13.68 5.46
C GLN A 47 6.70 -14.04 6.33
N GLU A 48 6.98 -14.42 7.57
CA GLU A 48 5.96 -14.55 8.60
C GLU A 48 5.65 -13.17 9.20
N VAL A 49 4.39 -12.74 9.08
CA VAL A 49 3.95 -11.39 9.44
C VAL A 49 2.72 -11.45 10.34
N VAL A 50 2.69 -10.62 11.37
CA VAL A 50 1.49 -10.34 12.18
C VAL A 50 0.79 -9.12 11.62
N VAL A 51 -0.46 -9.25 11.22
CA VAL A 51 -1.34 -8.12 10.90
C VAL A 51 -2.21 -7.84 12.11
N PHE A 52 -1.97 -6.70 12.74
CA PHE A 52 -2.76 -6.26 13.90
C PHE A 52 -4.14 -5.76 13.49
N PRO A 53 -5.13 -5.79 14.39
CA PRO A 53 -6.40 -5.14 14.15
C PRO A 53 -6.26 -3.62 14.02
N VAL A 54 -7.15 -2.98 13.28
CA VAL A 54 -7.18 -1.51 13.13
C VAL A 54 -7.37 -0.85 14.50
N GLN A 55 -6.48 0.11 14.85
CA GLN A 55 -6.42 0.70 16.18
C GLN A 55 -7.46 1.79 16.40
N TYR A 56 -7.60 2.70 15.43
CA TYR A 56 -8.43 3.90 15.60
C TYR A 56 -9.38 4.12 14.42
N LEU A 57 -10.58 4.56 14.75
CA LEU A 57 -11.46 5.27 13.81
C LEU A 57 -11.40 6.75 14.19
N SER A 58 -10.93 7.60 13.28
CA SER A 58 -10.78 9.04 13.53
C SER A 58 -12.11 9.66 13.99
N SER A 59 -12.04 10.59 14.94
CA SER A 59 -13.20 11.36 15.36
C SER A 59 -13.50 12.55 14.41
N THR A 60 -12.54 12.91 13.56
CA THR A 60 -12.74 13.97 12.57
C THR A 60 -13.62 13.44 11.45
N ASP A 61 -14.77 14.06 11.25
CA ASP A 61 -15.77 13.63 10.29
C ASP A 61 -16.40 14.84 9.56
N SER A 62 -15.80 15.22 8.46
CA SER A 62 -16.30 16.29 7.60
C SER A 62 -17.49 15.88 6.72
N LEU A 63 -17.88 14.60 6.77
CA LEU A 63 -18.88 13.99 5.91
C LEU A 63 -20.17 13.59 6.66
N GLY A 64 -20.18 13.65 7.99
CA GLY A 64 -21.25 13.11 8.81
C GLY A 64 -21.35 11.58 8.78
N TRP A 65 -20.31 10.90 8.36
CA TRP A 65 -20.29 9.44 8.22
C TRP A 65 -20.29 8.71 9.55
N GLN A 66 -19.82 9.34 10.62
CA GLN A 66 -19.85 8.73 11.95
C GLN A 66 -21.27 8.41 12.44
N GLN A 67 -22.25 9.20 12.02
CA GLN A 67 -23.66 8.93 12.30
C GLN A 67 -24.17 7.66 11.60
N GLN A 68 -23.53 7.28 10.48
CA GLN A 68 -23.83 6.06 9.72
C GLN A 68 -23.09 4.83 10.28
N ILE A 69 -22.21 5.03 11.30
CA ILE A 69 -21.44 3.98 11.95
C ILE A 69 -21.89 3.88 13.42
N PRO A 70 -23.02 3.27 13.71
CA PRO A 70 -23.57 3.23 15.07
C PRO A 70 -22.70 2.41 16.03
N ASN A 71 -22.01 1.40 15.52
CA ASN A 71 -21.08 0.57 16.29
C ASN A 71 -19.68 0.61 15.67
N ARG A 72 -18.83 1.49 16.22
CA ARG A 72 -17.45 1.70 15.74
C ARG A 72 -16.59 0.43 15.86
N ALA A 73 -16.73 -0.31 16.94
CA ALA A 73 -15.96 -1.55 17.15
C ALA A 73 -16.32 -2.62 16.11
N ALA A 74 -17.62 -2.83 15.88
CA ALA A 74 -18.08 -3.78 14.86
C ALA A 74 -17.72 -3.34 13.43
N PHE A 75 -17.64 -2.04 13.17
CA PHE A 75 -17.19 -1.51 11.88
C PHE A 75 -15.71 -1.80 11.63
N LEU A 76 -14.85 -1.55 12.62
CA LEU A 76 -13.42 -1.85 12.52
C LEU A 76 -13.17 -3.36 12.44
N ALA A 77 -13.89 -4.17 13.22
CA ALA A 77 -13.78 -5.64 13.14
C ALA A 77 -14.11 -6.15 11.72
N ARG A 78 -15.16 -5.61 11.09
CA ARG A 78 -15.49 -5.94 9.70
C ARG A 78 -14.39 -5.56 8.70
N LEU A 79 -13.73 -4.42 8.91
CA LEU A 79 -12.58 -4.06 8.07
C LEU A 79 -11.43 -5.05 8.26
N ASP A 80 -11.14 -5.46 9.49
CA ASP A 80 -10.11 -6.46 9.78
C ASP A 80 -10.43 -7.80 9.10
N ASP A 81 -11.68 -8.26 9.19
CA ASP A 81 -12.14 -9.50 8.53
C ASP A 81 -11.98 -9.42 7.00
N GLN A 82 -12.26 -8.28 6.40
CA GLN A 82 -12.09 -8.08 4.96
C GLN A 82 -10.62 -8.00 4.53
N ILE A 83 -9.76 -7.39 5.35
CA ILE A 83 -8.30 -7.39 5.12
C ILE A 83 -7.77 -8.82 5.19
N GLU A 84 -8.15 -9.60 6.21
CA GLU A 84 -7.80 -11.01 6.33
C GLU A 84 -8.27 -11.82 5.12
N ALA A 85 -9.54 -11.68 4.73
CA ALA A 85 -10.10 -12.37 3.57
C ALA A 85 -9.36 -12.03 2.27
N ALA A 86 -9.06 -10.75 2.02
CA ALA A 86 -8.36 -10.30 0.83
C ALA A 86 -6.92 -10.83 0.76
N LEU A 87 -6.19 -10.83 1.87
CA LEU A 87 -4.82 -11.34 1.95
C LEU A 87 -4.78 -12.87 1.88
N THR A 88 -5.75 -13.56 2.50
CA THR A 88 -5.89 -15.02 2.41
C THR A 88 -6.21 -15.47 0.98
N ALA A 89 -7.07 -14.75 0.27
CA ALA A 89 -7.36 -15.00 -1.14
C ALA A 89 -6.11 -14.88 -2.05
N ARG A 90 -5.08 -14.12 -1.61
CA ARG A 90 -3.76 -14.02 -2.26
C ARG A 90 -2.75 -15.06 -1.77
N GLY A 91 -3.17 -16.07 -0.99
CA GLY A 91 -2.33 -17.16 -0.50
C GLY A 91 -1.52 -16.88 0.76
N LEU A 92 -1.76 -15.75 1.44
CA LEU A 92 -1.00 -15.38 2.65
C LEU A 92 -1.53 -15.99 3.95
N GLY A 93 -2.69 -16.65 3.91
CA GLY A 93 -3.39 -17.16 5.09
C GLY A 93 -2.62 -18.19 5.92
N GLN A 94 -1.62 -18.87 5.37
CA GLN A 94 -0.80 -19.84 6.10
C GLN A 94 0.44 -19.23 6.78
N ALA A 95 1.01 -18.20 6.18
CA ALA A 95 2.24 -17.58 6.67
C ALA A 95 1.99 -16.36 7.56
N TRP A 96 0.83 -15.75 7.44
CA TRP A 96 0.46 -14.53 8.15
C TRP A 96 -0.55 -14.81 9.26
N THR A 97 -0.39 -14.13 10.39
CA THR A 97 -1.33 -14.13 11.51
C THR A 97 -2.18 -12.87 11.49
N PHE A 98 -3.49 -12.98 11.60
CA PHE A 98 -4.40 -11.84 11.43
C PHE A 98 -5.05 -11.38 12.74
N GLY A 99 -5.71 -10.22 12.68
CA GLY A 99 -6.25 -9.48 13.80
C GLY A 99 -7.08 -10.32 14.78
N ALA A 100 -8.00 -11.15 14.30
CA ALA A 100 -8.83 -12.01 15.14
C ALA A 100 -8.02 -13.00 15.99
N GLU A 101 -6.95 -13.58 15.41
CA GLU A 101 -6.06 -14.49 16.13
C GLU A 101 -5.18 -13.74 17.13
N VAL A 102 -4.67 -12.55 16.75
CA VAL A 102 -3.87 -11.70 17.64
C VAL A 102 -4.69 -11.23 18.84
N GLU A 103 -5.95 -10.84 18.63
CA GLU A 103 -6.86 -10.48 19.72
C GLU A 103 -7.13 -11.67 20.67
N ARG A 104 -7.36 -12.85 20.12
CA ARG A 104 -7.55 -14.05 20.92
C ARG A 104 -6.32 -14.34 21.76
N ALA A 105 -5.13 -14.27 21.17
CA ALA A 105 -3.87 -14.49 21.87
C ALA A 105 -3.64 -13.46 22.97
N SER A 106 -3.93 -12.17 22.73
CA SER A 106 -3.79 -11.11 23.74
C SER A 106 -4.79 -11.31 24.91
N LYS A 107 -6.03 -11.69 24.64
CA LYS A 107 -7.05 -11.96 25.66
C LYS A 107 -6.68 -13.16 26.53
N MET A 108 -6.15 -14.22 25.95
CA MET A 108 -5.69 -15.40 26.69
C MET A 108 -4.48 -15.09 27.59
N ASN A 109 -3.71 -14.07 27.28
CA ASN A 109 -2.52 -13.64 28.03
C ASN A 109 -2.69 -12.23 28.63
N SER A 110 -3.90 -11.83 28.98
CA SER A 110 -4.27 -10.47 29.40
C SER A 110 -3.52 -9.94 30.63
N ILE A 111 -2.95 -10.81 31.45
CA ILE A 111 -2.11 -10.42 32.59
C ILE A 111 -0.76 -9.86 32.12
N LEU A 112 -0.22 -10.38 31.03
CA LEU A 112 1.11 -10.05 30.53
C LEU A 112 1.10 -9.14 29.29
N MET A 113 -0.04 -9.09 28.61
CA MET A 113 -0.14 -8.45 27.29
C MET A 113 -1.25 -7.42 27.25
N LYS A 114 -0.97 -6.33 26.54
CA LYS A 114 -1.98 -5.34 26.18
C LYS A 114 -2.96 -5.93 25.18
N ASP A 115 -4.23 -5.53 25.27
CA ASP A 115 -5.23 -5.82 24.25
C ASP A 115 -4.73 -5.37 22.88
N ALA A 116 -4.73 -6.27 21.92
CA ALA A 116 -4.23 -6.03 20.56
C ALA A 116 -4.95 -4.89 19.83
N ARG A 117 -6.18 -4.55 20.22
CA ARG A 117 -6.98 -3.45 19.64
C ARG A 117 -6.76 -2.11 20.35
N SER A 118 -5.98 -2.07 21.41
CA SER A 118 -5.76 -0.84 22.20
C SER A 118 -4.28 -0.56 22.49
N LEU A 119 -3.44 -0.74 21.46
CA LEU A 119 -2.00 -0.45 21.56
C LEU A 119 -1.75 1.05 21.69
N SER A 120 -0.63 1.42 22.29
CA SER A 120 -0.21 2.83 22.45
C SER A 120 0.34 3.41 21.15
N ALA A 121 -0.50 3.42 20.11
CA ALA A 121 -0.15 3.76 18.73
C ALA A 121 -0.51 5.21 18.32
N GLU A 122 -0.97 6.06 19.25
CA GLU A 122 -1.48 7.42 18.98
C GLU A 122 -0.48 8.28 18.21
N TRP A 123 0.80 8.20 18.57
CA TRP A 123 1.85 8.99 17.96
C TRP A 123 2.12 8.60 16.49
N LEU A 124 1.75 7.39 16.07
CA LEU A 124 1.85 6.95 14.66
C LEU A 124 0.88 7.67 13.72
N ARG A 125 -0.07 8.42 14.26
CA ARG A 125 -0.97 9.28 13.47
C ARG A 125 -0.28 10.57 13.00
N GLY A 126 0.82 10.95 13.64
CA GLY A 126 1.62 12.12 13.29
C GLY A 126 2.50 11.92 12.05
N ARG A 127 3.47 12.81 11.90
CA ARG A 127 4.49 12.71 10.85
C ARG A 127 5.47 11.60 11.16
N LEU A 128 5.65 10.67 10.22
CA LEU A 128 6.53 9.52 10.35
C LEU A 128 7.61 9.52 9.28
N THR A 129 8.76 8.94 9.61
CA THR A 129 9.86 8.68 8.68
C THR A 129 10.24 7.20 8.73
N THR A 130 10.71 6.66 7.62
CA THR A 130 11.26 5.30 7.56
C THR A 130 12.48 5.19 8.48
N ASP A 131 12.68 4.00 9.06
CA ASP A 131 13.73 3.66 10.03
C ASP A 131 13.67 4.44 11.37
N GLN A 132 12.60 5.18 11.59
CA GLN A 132 12.35 5.80 12.90
C GLN A 132 12.16 4.72 13.97
N THR A 133 12.74 4.96 15.14
CA THR A 133 12.58 4.08 16.31
C THR A 133 11.13 4.08 16.79
N VAL A 134 10.55 2.91 16.95
CA VAL A 134 9.26 2.71 17.61
C VAL A 134 9.44 2.89 19.10
N ARG A 135 8.70 3.81 19.70
CA ARG A 135 8.83 4.19 21.10
C ARG A 135 8.05 3.26 22.02
N ASP A 136 8.52 3.08 23.24
CA ASP A 136 7.73 2.47 24.30
C ASP A 136 6.55 3.38 24.71
N PRO A 137 5.42 2.78 25.14
CA PRO A 137 5.23 1.36 25.38
C PRO A 137 4.89 0.52 24.13
N LEU A 138 4.65 1.15 22.94
CA LEU A 138 4.25 0.43 21.72
C LEU A 138 5.29 -0.62 21.31
N ALA A 139 6.58 -0.30 21.36
CA ALA A 139 7.65 -1.23 20.98
C ALA A 139 7.59 -2.53 21.78
N SER A 140 7.42 -2.43 23.09
CA SER A 140 7.29 -3.59 23.98
C SER A 140 5.99 -4.35 23.76
N GLN A 141 4.87 -3.66 23.55
CA GLN A 141 3.56 -4.26 23.26
C GLN A 141 3.60 -5.07 21.97
N VAL A 142 4.11 -4.49 20.87
CA VAL A 142 4.24 -5.16 19.58
C VAL A 142 5.19 -6.35 19.69
N ARG A 143 6.35 -6.18 20.32
CA ARG A 143 7.33 -7.27 20.50
C ARG A 143 6.72 -8.46 21.26
N ALA A 144 5.97 -8.21 22.32
CA ALA A 144 5.33 -9.26 23.12
C ALA A 144 4.33 -10.07 22.27
N LEU A 145 3.44 -9.40 21.52
CA LEU A 145 2.41 -10.05 20.70
C LEU A 145 2.99 -10.79 19.49
N VAL A 146 3.97 -10.18 18.81
CA VAL A 146 4.67 -10.79 17.66
C VAL A 146 5.51 -12.00 18.12
N GLY A 147 6.15 -11.88 19.28
CA GLY A 147 6.97 -12.93 19.87
C GLY A 147 6.21 -14.18 20.25
N LEU A 148 4.90 -14.07 20.60
CA LEU A 148 4.04 -15.25 20.88
C LEU A 148 3.95 -16.22 19.68
N LYS A 149 4.09 -15.70 18.49
CA LYS A 149 4.02 -16.45 17.23
C LYS A 149 5.41 -16.76 16.66
N GLY A 150 6.48 -16.34 17.33
CA GLY A 150 7.85 -16.48 16.81
C GLY A 150 8.18 -15.58 15.63
N GLN A 151 7.26 -14.73 15.22
CA GLN A 151 7.36 -13.86 14.04
C GLN A 151 8.28 -12.64 14.31
N ARG A 152 8.58 -11.90 13.26
CA ARG A 152 9.45 -10.72 13.35
C ARG A 152 8.77 -9.43 12.94
N TYR A 153 7.96 -9.50 11.90
CA TYR A 153 7.36 -8.32 11.30
C TYR A 153 5.91 -8.14 11.74
N ALA A 154 5.55 -6.89 11.97
CA ALA A 154 4.21 -6.47 12.30
C ALA A 154 3.71 -5.46 11.28
N ILE A 155 2.54 -5.69 10.71
CA ILE A 155 1.78 -4.67 10.00
C ILE A 155 0.71 -4.16 10.96
N LEU A 156 0.75 -2.86 11.23
CA LEU A 156 -0.19 -2.20 12.14
C LEU A 156 -1.03 -1.19 11.36
N PRO A 157 -2.31 -1.49 11.10
CA PRO A 157 -3.29 -0.52 10.64
C PRO A 157 -3.59 0.47 11.77
N VAL A 158 -3.11 1.71 11.64
CA VAL A 158 -3.09 2.68 12.72
C VAL A 158 -4.43 3.39 12.86
N GLU A 159 -4.90 3.98 11.78
CA GLU A 159 -6.09 4.84 11.82
C GLU A 159 -6.86 4.76 10.50
N LEU A 160 -8.17 4.63 10.60
CA LEU A 160 -9.09 4.89 9.52
C LEU A 160 -9.68 6.29 9.71
N ARG A 161 -9.47 7.19 8.76
CA ARG A 161 -10.05 8.53 8.71
C ARG A 161 -10.85 8.74 7.44
N THR A 162 -11.71 9.74 7.44
CA THR A 162 -12.54 10.09 6.29
C THR A 162 -12.24 11.49 5.81
N GLU A 163 -12.22 11.67 4.49
CA GLU A 163 -11.99 12.96 3.83
C GLU A 163 -13.05 13.21 2.76
N ASN A 164 -13.40 14.47 2.56
CA ASN A 164 -14.21 14.89 1.41
C ASN A 164 -13.27 15.21 0.25
N ARG A 165 -13.46 14.54 -0.88
CA ARG A 165 -12.73 14.79 -2.13
C ARG A 165 -13.73 15.06 -3.25
N ALA A 166 -13.82 16.30 -3.68
CA ALA A 166 -14.72 16.74 -4.77
C ALA A 166 -16.18 16.29 -4.57
N GLY A 167 -16.71 16.41 -3.36
CA GLY A 167 -18.10 16.05 -3.03
C GLY A 167 -18.36 14.56 -2.80
N MET A 168 -17.33 13.74 -2.85
CA MET A 168 -17.37 12.32 -2.52
C MET A 168 -16.54 12.04 -1.27
N GLY A 169 -17.00 11.09 -0.47
CA GLY A 169 -16.24 10.63 0.70
C GLY A 169 -15.19 9.59 0.31
N VAL A 170 -14.01 9.71 0.88
CA VAL A 170 -12.93 8.73 0.77
C VAL A 170 -12.49 8.36 2.17
N ALA A 171 -12.51 7.07 2.50
CA ALA A 171 -11.89 6.59 3.73
C ALA A 171 -10.42 6.27 3.45
N ILE A 172 -9.53 6.61 4.38
CA ILE A 172 -8.10 6.45 4.25
C ILE A 172 -7.60 5.65 5.45
N LEU A 173 -7.04 4.48 5.18
CA LEU A 173 -6.39 3.64 6.19
C LEU A 173 -4.90 3.92 6.20
N ARG A 174 -4.38 4.42 7.33
CA ARG A 174 -2.94 4.53 7.56
C ARG A 174 -2.40 3.21 8.08
N VAL A 175 -1.35 2.71 7.45
CA VAL A 175 -0.71 1.42 7.76
C VAL A 175 0.79 1.62 7.91
N VAL A 176 1.38 0.94 8.90
CA VAL A 176 2.82 0.92 9.12
C VAL A 176 3.34 -0.52 9.18
N LEU A 177 4.57 -0.74 8.72
CA LEU A 177 5.33 -1.98 8.89
C LEU A 177 6.41 -1.75 9.95
N ILE A 178 6.44 -2.60 10.95
CA ILE A 178 7.38 -2.55 12.08
C ILE A 178 8.25 -3.82 12.07
N ASP A 179 9.56 -3.66 12.17
CA ASP A 179 10.46 -4.72 12.60
C ASP A 179 10.47 -4.76 14.14
N SER A 180 9.81 -5.74 14.73
CA SER A 180 9.63 -5.82 16.19
C SER A 180 10.94 -6.11 16.94
N ARG A 181 11.91 -6.80 16.31
CA ARG A 181 13.22 -7.09 16.90
C ARG A 181 14.08 -5.84 17.00
N MET A 182 14.07 -5.03 15.95
CA MET A 182 14.83 -3.78 15.88
C MET A 182 14.09 -2.59 16.50
N ALA A 183 12.80 -2.73 16.84
CA ALA A 183 11.91 -1.64 17.21
C ALA A 183 11.97 -0.49 16.21
N GLN A 184 11.88 -0.80 14.91
CA GLN A 184 12.00 0.17 13.82
C GLN A 184 10.79 0.17 12.90
N LEU A 185 10.37 1.36 12.51
CA LEU A 185 9.39 1.59 11.48
C LEU A 185 10.04 1.37 10.10
N LYS A 186 9.64 0.33 9.37
CA LYS A 186 10.23 0.00 8.07
C LYS A 186 9.50 0.64 6.90
N TRP A 187 8.22 0.93 7.06
CA TRP A 187 7.41 1.49 6.00
C TRP A 187 6.14 2.11 6.55
N VAL A 188 5.63 3.12 5.89
CA VAL A 188 4.36 3.78 6.19
C VAL A 188 3.66 4.15 4.90
N THR A 189 2.34 3.95 4.86
CA THR A 189 1.50 4.37 3.74
C THR A 189 0.09 4.71 4.18
N GLU A 190 -0.65 5.28 3.24
CA GLU A 190 -2.08 5.56 3.34
C GLU A 190 -2.80 4.88 2.18
N ILE A 191 -3.80 4.09 2.51
CA ILE A 191 -4.59 3.31 1.56
C ILE A 191 -5.96 3.98 1.45
N PRO A 192 -6.25 4.70 0.36
CA PRO A 192 -7.57 5.29 0.15
C PRO A 192 -8.58 4.24 -0.30
N SER A 193 -9.83 4.37 0.11
CA SER A 193 -10.97 3.65 -0.48
C SER A 193 -11.30 4.20 -1.87
N ASP A 194 -12.20 3.54 -2.57
CA ASP A 194 -12.91 4.16 -3.67
C ASP A 194 -13.79 5.31 -3.15
N PRO A 195 -13.99 6.38 -3.96
CA PRO A 195 -14.87 7.48 -3.58
C PRO A 195 -16.33 7.03 -3.49
N MET A 196 -17.01 7.34 -2.39
CA MET A 196 -18.41 6.95 -2.13
C MET A 196 -19.22 8.10 -1.57
N ARG A 197 -20.53 8.04 -1.71
CA ARG A 197 -21.44 9.04 -1.13
C ARG A 197 -21.85 8.71 0.31
N THR A 198 -21.87 7.43 0.64
CA THR A 198 -22.31 6.91 1.94
C THR A 198 -21.38 5.80 2.42
N VAL A 199 -21.41 5.53 3.73
CA VAL A 199 -20.74 4.36 4.29
C VAL A 199 -21.45 3.09 3.83
N SER A 200 -20.68 2.17 3.25
CA SER A 200 -21.20 0.89 2.77
C SER A 200 -20.16 -0.23 2.94
N PRO A 201 -20.55 -1.51 2.85
CA PRO A 201 -19.58 -2.61 2.86
C PRO A 201 -18.53 -2.53 1.73
N ALA A 202 -18.87 -1.90 0.60
CA ALA A 202 -17.94 -1.70 -0.50
C ALA A 202 -16.78 -0.75 -0.13
N LEU A 203 -17.00 0.17 0.82
CA LEU A 203 -15.97 1.08 1.31
C LEU A 203 -14.80 0.31 1.94
N THR A 204 -15.12 -0.59 2.86
CA THR A 204 -14.11 -1.41 3.56
C THR A 204 -13.52 -2.47 2.64
N ALA A 205 -14.32 -3.03 1.72
CA ALA A 205 -13.85 -3.99 0.72
C ALA A 205 -12.81 -3.37 -0.24
N SER A 206 -13.03 -2.13 -0.69
CA SER A 206 -12.06 -1.44 -1.56
C SER A 206 -10.72 -1.17 -0.86
N ILE A 207 -10.74 -0.83 0.43
CA ILE A 207 -9.51 -0.68 1.24
C ILE A 207 -8.79 -2.03 1.35
N ALA A 208 -9.51 -3.10 1.68
CA ALA A 208 -8.95 -4.44 1.84
C ALA A 208 -8.31 -4.96 0.53
N ALA A 209 -8.98 -4.77 -0.60
CA ALA A 209 -8.44 -5.12 -1.91
C ALA A 209 -7.14 -4.37 -2.22
N ARG A 210 -7.14 -3.04 -2.03
CA ARG A 210 -5.94 -2.20 -2.24
C ARG A 210 -4.82 -2.52 -1.26
N PHE A 211 -5.15 -2.93 -0.03
CA PHE A 211 -4.14 -3.40 0.91
C PHE A 211 -3.47 -4.67 0.38
N ALA A 212 -4.26 -5.63 -0.08
CA ALA A 212 -3.71 -6.86 -0.67
C ALA A 212 -2.84 -6.60 -1.91
N ASP A 213 -3.21 -5.61 -2.73
CA ASP A 213 -2.44 -5.19 -3.93
C ASP A 213 -1.03 -4.64 -3.59
N LEU A 214 -0.82 -4.14 -2.38
CA LEU A 214 0.51 -3.70 -1.93
C LEU A 214 1.48 -4.87 -1.71
N VAL A 215 0.95 -6.07 -1.49
CA VAL A 215 1.72 -7.29 -1.22
C VAL A 215 1.84 -8.15 -2.47
N LEU A 216 0.72 -8.54 -3.06
CA LEU A 216 0.65 -9.45 -4.21
C LEU A 216 -0.37 -8.97 -5.25
N ALA A 217 -0.11 -9.32 -6.50
CA ALA A 217 -1.08 -9.11 -7.60
C ALA A 217 -2.36 -9.92 -7.35
N PRO A 218 -3.50 -9.46 -7.91
CA PRO A 218 -4.73 -10.24 -7.97
C PRO A 218 -4.55 -11.57 -8.70
#